data_c1d1b2046ab95e60068ebbdf22774b59
#
_entry.id   c1d1b2046ab95e60068ebbdf22774b59
#
_cell.length_a   1.000
_cell.length_b   1.000
_cell.length_c   1.000
_cell.angle_alpha   90.00
_cell.angle_beta   90.00
_cell.angle_gamma   90.00
#
_symmetry.space_group_name_H-M   'P 1'
#
loop_
_entity.id
_entity.type
_entity.pdbx_description
1 polymer ?
#
loop_
_entity_poly.entity_id
_entity_poly.type
_entity_poly.pdbx_seq_one_letter_code
_entity_poly.pdbx_strand_id
1 'polypeptide(L)'
;MEDRCQEVLQRYEFRIFNICRTRGAYVLETDQGLKLLCAFEGSDNRLEFEDSIKQQINACGYDNLDLFVRNSQGTVITTNSVGEKFFIKEWFNGEECSLKKEDKVLLAVKNLAKLHSIMDHMQLTPEQKQSYAQDNMMTTLEKRTRELKRVKSYIRERKQKSEFEVYYLSVCENFYKDALRAIEILREIPYQELLTQALDQGMVCHGSYTYHNIFILNQPANDILCKAAQISEEDFVATTNFEKAECGLQIMDLYYFIRKAMEKNDWNLELGLKIVDQYKNEHGLSQQELKFLYVLLLYPEKFWKITNYYYNNKKSWIPQKNVQKLQIIGNQVEGKKKFLERFLQVD
;
A
#
# COMPACT_ATOMS: atom_id res chain seq x y z
N MET A 1 -11.99 5.23 -29.16
CA MET A 1 -11.75 4.47 -27.91
C MET A 1 -12.85 3.46 -27.64
N GLU A 2 -14.10 3.75 -27.97
CA GLU A 2 -15.25 2.84 -27.80
C GLU A 2 -15.13 1.54 -28.63
N ASP A 3 -14.74 1.61 -29.89
CA ASP A 3 -14.64 0.42 -30.78
C ASP A 3 -13.61 -0.60 -30.28
N ARG A 4 -12.47 -0.13 -29.73
CA ARG A 4 -11.40 -1.01 -29.24
C ARG A 4 -11.79 -1.79 -27.97
N CYS A 5 -12.61 -1.16 -27.12
CA CYS A 5 -13.13 -1.81 -25.91
C CYS A 5 -14.29 -2.75 -26.25
N GLN A 6 -15.12 -2.45 -27.27
CA GLN A 6 -16.24 -3.32 -27.66
C GLN A 6 -15.79 -4.71 -28.10
N GLU A 7 -14.70 -4.80 -28.89
CA GLU A 7 -14.14 -6.10 -29.30
C GLU A 7 -13.72 -6.94 -28.09
N VAL A 8 -13.11 -6.30 -27.08
CA VAL A 8 -12.70 -6.95 -25.83
C VAL A 8 -13.94 -7.45 -25.06
N LEU A 9 -14.94 -6.58 -24.91
CA LEU A 9 -16.14 -6.87 -24.13
C LEU A 9 -16.99 -8.02 -24.72
N GLN A 10 -16.98 -8.23 -26.04
CA GLN A 10 -17.65 -9.35 -26.71
C GLN A 10 -17.09 -10.73 -26.31
N ARG A 11 -15.91 -10.77 -25.67
CA ARG A 11 -15.30 -12.00 -25.19
C ARG A 11 -15.73 -12.42 -23.80
N TYR A 12 -16.68 -11.71 -23.18
CA TYR A 12 -17.17 -11.99 -21.82
C TYR A 12 -18.67 -12.29 -21.83
N GLU A 13 -19.09 -13.18 -20.94
CA GLU A 13 -20.46 -13.70 -20.87
C GLU A 13 -21.33 -12.93 -19.85
N PHE A 14 -21.40 -11.61 -20.00
CA PHE A 14 -22.31 -10.76 -19.22
C PHE A 14 -22.93 -9.66 -20.10
N ARG A 15 -24.11 -9.21 -19.71
CA ARG A 15 -24.80 -8.11 -20.38
C ARG A 15 -24.41 -6.79 -19.72
N ILE A 16 -23.96 -5.83 -20.51
CA ILE A 16 -23.59 -4.49 -20.07
C ILE A 16 -24.80 -3.56 -20.21
N PHE A 17 -25.13 -2.86 -19.12
CA PHE A 17 -26.19 -1.86 -19.09
C PHE A 17 -25.64 -0.44 -19.24
N ASN A 18 -24.48 -0.16 -18.62
CA ASN A 18 -23.84 1.14 -18.63
C ASN A 18 -22.32 1.04 -18.56
N ILE A 19 -21.62 2.07 -19.08
CA ILE A 19 -20.17 2.17 -19.05
C ILE A 19 -19.78 3.58 -18.57
N CYS A 20 -19.08 3.66 -17.46
CA CYS A 20 -18.59 4.92 -16.89
C CYS A 20 -17.07 4.97 -16.89
N ARG A 21 -16.47 6.04 -17.40
CA ARG A 21 -15.02 6.24 -17.35
C ARG A 21 -14.59 6.66 -15.96
N THR A 22 -13.54 6.01 -15.44
CA THR A 22 -12.87 6.36 -14.19
C THR A 22 -11.38 6.63 -14.42
N ARG A 23 -10.56 6.73 -13.37
CA ARG A 23 -9.11 6.98 -13.46
C ARG A 23 -8.37 5.85 -14.19
N GLY A 24 -8.17 5.99 -15.51
CA GLY A 24 -7.43 5.03 -16.33
C GLY A 24 -8.15 3.71 -16.62
N ALA A 25 -9.45 3.58 -16.29
CA ALA A 25 -10.23 2.38 -16.45
C ALA A 25 -11.68 2.71 -16.79
N TYR A 26 -12.53 1.68 -17.00
CA TYR A 26 -13.96 1.81 -17.22
C TYR A 26 -14.72 0.93 -16.23
N VAL A 27 -15.64 1.53 -15.49
CA VAL A 27 -16.61 0.79 -14.66
C VAL A 27 -17.76 0.36 -15.57
N LEU A 28 -18.08 -0.91 -15.53
CA LEU A 28 -19.17 -1.56 -16.29
C LEU A 28 -20.27 -1.96 -15.31
N GLU A 29 -21.49 -1.48 -15.55
CA GLU A 29 -22.69 -1.99 -14.89
C GLU A 29 -23.21 -3.17 -15.68
N THR A 30 -23.24 -4.36 -15.08
CA THR A 30 -23.62 -5.60 -15.75
C THR A 30 -24.72 -6.35 -15.00
N ASP A 31 -25.32 -7.35 -15.65
CA ASP A 31 -26.27 -8.27 -15.02
C ASP A 31 -25.61 -9.20 -13.97
N GLN A 32 -24.28 -9.18 -13.89
CA GLN A 32 -23.48 -9.92 -12.89
C GLN A 32 -22.73 -8.96 -11.91
N GLY A 33 -23.28 -7.77 -11.66
CA GLY A 33 -22.68 -6.76 -10.78
C GLY A 33 -21.74 -5.80 -11.49
N LEU A 34 -21.02 -5.02 -10.70
CA LEU A 34 -20.04 -4.07 -11.21
C LEU A 34 -18.74 -4.76 -11.63
N LYS A 35 -18.18 -4.34 -12.76
CA LYS A 35 -16.89 -4.80 -13.25
C LYS A 35 -16.00 -3.62 -13.57
N LEU A 36 -14.68 -3.82 -13.55
CA LEU A 36 -13.68 -2.81 -13.93
C LEU A 36 -12.86 -3.30 -15.11
N LEU A 37 -12.97 -2.64 -16.26
CA LEU A 37 -12.14 -2.91 -17.43
C LEU A 37 -10.89 -2.03 -17.38
N CYS A 38 -9.73 -2.66 -17.42
CA CYS A 38 -8.42 -2.01 -17.39
C CYS A 38 -7.59 -2.37 -18.62
N ALA A 39 -6.84 -1.42 -19.16
CA ALA A 39 -5.75 -1.71 -20.07
C ALA A 39 -4.57 -2.34 -19.31
N PHE A 40 -3.86 -3.27 -19.93
CA PHE A 40 -2.75 -3.99 -19.31
C PHE A 40 -1.44 -3.77 -20.08
N GLU A 41 -0.47 -3.20 -19.39
CA GLU A 41 0.89 -2.95 -19.91
C GLU A 41 1.97 -3.64 -19.06
N GLY A 42 1.56 -4.48 -18.11
CA GLY A 42 2.43 -5.14 -17.14
C GLY A 42 3.06 -6.44 -17.65
N SER A 43 3.71 -7.15 -16.73
CA SER A 43 4.26 -8.49 -16.96
C SER A 43 3.18 -9.56 -16.73
N ASP A 44 3.03 -10.50 -17.65
CA ASP A 44 2.09 -11.62 -17.55
C ASP A 44 2.36 -12.44 -16.27
N ASN A 45 3.63 -12.73 -15.94
CA ASN A 45 4.00 -13.45 -14.71
C ASN A 45 3.56 -12.71 -13.43
N ARG A 46 3.60 -11.37 -13.46
CA ARG A 46 3.15 -10.55 -12.32
C ARG A 46 1.64 -10.62 -12.15
N LEU A 47 0.90 -10.61 -13.24
CA LEU A 47 -0.55 -10.78 -13.24
C LEU A 47 -0.96 -12.19 -12.75
N GLU A 48 -0.25 -13.22 -13.19
CA GLU A 48 -0.48 -14.60 -12.73
C GLU A 48 -0.21 -14.76 -11.24
N PHE A 49 0.84 -14.10 -10.72
CA PHE A 49 1.11 -14.08 -9.29
C PHE A 49 -0.02 -13.38 -8.52
N GLU A 50 -0.44 -12.18 -8.96
CA GLU A 50 -1.57 -11.46 -8.37
C GLU A 50 -2.85 -12.32 -8.36
N ASP A 51 -3.17 -12.95 -9.48
CA ASP A 51 -4.34 -13.81 -9.61
C ASP A 51 -4.27 -15.03 -8.66
N SER A 52 -3.11 -15.70 -8.61
CA SER A 52 -2.90 -16.83 -7.69
C SER A 52 -3.12 -16.46 -6.23
N ILE A 53 -2.59 -15.30 -5.80
CA ILE A 53 -2.77 -14.80 -4.43
C ILE A 53 -4.25 -14.51 -4.14
N LYS A 54 -4.94 -13.79 -5.03
CA LYS A 54 -6.36 -13.47 -4.87
C LYS A 54 -7.25 -14.70 -4.82
N GLN A 55 -6.98 -15.70 -5.67
CA GLN A 55 -7.74 -16.96 -5.67
C GLN A 55 -7.56 -17.72 -4.34
N GLN A 56 -6.36 -17.76 -3.78
CA GLN A 56 -6.11 -18.39 -2.49
C GLN A 56 -6.82 -17.64 -1.35
N ILE A 57 -6.77 -16.31 -1.35
CA ILE A 57 -7.46 -15.48 -0.34
C ILE A 57 -8.97 -15.71 -0.42
N ASN A 58 -9.54 -15.75 -1.63
CA ASN A 58 -10.96 -16.01 -1.84
C ASN A 58 -11.37 -17.41 -1.39
N ALA A 59 -10.54 -18.43 -1.66
CA ALA A 59 -10.76 -19.79 -1.20
C ALA A 59 -10.79 -19.93 0.33
N CYS A 60 -10.18 -18.99 1.07
CA CYS A 60 -10.26 -18.89 2.52
C CYS A 60 -11.51 -18.14 3.03
N GLY A 61 -12.45 -17.79 2.14
CA GLY A 61 -13.70 -17.11 2.49
C GLY A 61 -13.62 -15.59 2.61
N TYR A 62 -12.61 -14.97 2.02
CA TYR A 62 -12.55 -13.51 1.90
C TYR A 62 -13.01 -13.10 0.49
N ASP A 63 -14.30 -12.73 0.37
CA ASP A 63 -14.96 -12.52 -0.93
C ASP A 63 -14.81 -11.08 -1.48
N ASN A 64 -14.50 -10.10 -0.62
CA ASN A 64 -14.45 -8.69 -0.99
C ASN A 64 -13.12 -8.31 -1.69
N LEU A 65 -12.79 -9.01 -2.79
CA LEU A 65 -11.61 -8.83 -3.61
C LEU A 65 -11.98 -8.45 -5.05
N ASP A 66 -11.14 -7.65 -5.68
CA ASP A 66 -11.20 -7.36 -7.11
C ASP A 66 -10.68 -8.54 -7.95
N LEU A 67 -11.35 -9.71 -7.87
CA LEU A 67 -10.97 -10.92 -8.61
C LEU A 67 -10.97 -10.67 -10.12
N PHE A 68 -10.08 -11.36 -10.84
CA PHE A 68 -10.07 -11.28 -12.28
C PHE A 68 -11.22 -12.09 -12.88
N VAL A 69 -11.96 -11.50 -13.80
CA VAL A 69 -13.01 -12.16 -14.58
C VAL A 69 -12.38 -12.85 -15.78
N ARG A 70 -12.67 -14.14 -15.94
CA ARG A 70 -12.18 -14.93 -17.08
C ARG A 70 -13.01 -14.64 -18.33
N ASN A 71 -12.36 -14.54 -19.49
CA ASN A 71 -13.04 -14.43 -20.77
C ASN A 71 -13.57 -15.81 -21.23
N SER A 72 -14.28 -15.87 -22.35
CA SER A 72 -14.83 -17.10 -22.93
C SER A 72 -13.79 -18.19 -23.26
N GLN A 73 -12.50 -17.87 -23.27
CA GLN A 73 -11.40 -18.82 -23.43
C GLN A 73 -10.80 -19.26 -22.09
N GLY A 74 -11.34 -18.79 -20.96
CA GLY A 74 -10.83 -19.09 -19.61
C GLY A 74 -9.57 -18.31 -19.22
N THR A 75 -9.14 -17.31 -20.01
CA THR A 75 -7.95 -16.50 -19.72
C THR A 75 -8.31 -15.18 -19.04
N VAL A 76 -7.36 -14.62 -18.26
CA VAL A 76 -7.50 -13.31 -17.62
C VAL A 76 -7.30 -12.18 -18.63
N ILE A 77 -6.28 -12.31 -19.49
CA ILE A 77 -5.96 -11.29 -20.49
C ILE A 77 -6.77 -11.50 -21.76
N THR A 78 -7.34 -10.43 -22.27
CA THR A 78 -7.98 -10.36 -23.59
C THR A 78 -7.22 -9.40 -24.46
N THR A 79 -6.78 -9.85 -25.63
CA THR A 79 -6.06 -9.01 -26.61
C THR A 79 -7.02 -8.64 -27.75
N ASN A 80 -7.08 -7.35 -28.10
CA ASN A 80 -7.87 -6.89 -29.24
C ASN A 80 -7.11 -7.08 -30.56
N SER A 81 -7.75 -6.75 -31.69
CA SER A 81 -7.22 -6.91 -33.05
C SER A 81 -5.94 -6.09 -33.34
N VAL A 82 -5.69 -5.03 -32.55
CA VAL A 82 -4.48 -4.17 -32.69
C VAL A 82 -3.38 -4.54 -31.69
N GLY A 83 -3.53 -5.63 -30.93
CA GLY A 83 -2.52 -6.15 -30.01
C GLY A 83 -2.50 -5.50 -28.62
N GLU A 84 -3.49 -4.66 -28.29
CA GLU A 84 -3.62 -4.08 -26.95
C GLU A 84 -4.22 -5.12 -26.01
N LYS A 85 -3.64 -5.24 -24.81
CA LYS A 85 -4.06 -6.18 -23.77
C LYS A 85 -4.99 -5.51 -22.77
N PHE A 86 -6.00 -6.24 -22.32
CA PHE A 86 -6.97 -5.81 -21.32
C PHE A 86 -7.27 -6.94 -20.35
N PHE A 87 -7.74 -6.59 -19.15
CA PHE A 87 -8.39 -7.52 -18.21
C PHE A 87 -9.62 -6.88 -17.59
N ILE A 88 -10.50 -7.71 -17.06
CA ILE A 88 -11.66 -7.28 -16.30
C ILE A 88 -11.53 -7.82 -14.87
N LYS A 89 -11.89 -6.99 -13.89
CA LYS A 89 -11.96 -7.34 -12.47
C LYS A 89 -13.38 -7.19 -11.95
N GLU A 90 -13.72 -7.93 -10.90
CA GLU A 90 -14.86 -7.61 -10.05
C GLU A 90 -14.69 -6.20 -9.47
N TRP A 91 -15.80 -5.49 -9.30
CA TRP A 91 -15.77 -4.14 -8.75
C TRP A 91 -16.86 -3.90 -7.73
N PHE A 92 -16.76 -2.81 -6.98
CA PHE A 92 -17.56 -2.58 -5.79
C PHE A 92 -18.31 -1.26 -5.82
N ASN A 93 -19.52 -1.27 -5.21
CA ASN A 93 -20.27 -0.06 -4.92
C ASN A 93 -19.90 0.45 -3.52
N GLY A 94 -19.00 1.41 -3.46
CA GLY A 94 -18.48 1.96 -2.21
C GLY A 94 -17.60 3.18 -2.44
N GLU A 95 -17.09 3.72 -1.36
CA GLU A 95 -16.19 4.88 -1.35
C GLU A 95 -14.78 4.48 -0.92
N GLU A 96 -13.76 5.14 -1.48
CA GLU A 96 -12.38 5.01 -0.98
C GLU A 96 -12.32 5.33 0.51
N CYS A 97 -11.51 4.59 1.27
CA CYS A 97 -11.35 4.79 2.71
C CYS A 97 -10.88 6.20 3.05
N SER A 98 -11.61 6.89 3.94
CA SER A 98 -11.24 8.22 4.39
C SER A 98 -10.28 8.16 5.59
N LEU A 99 -9.02 8.56 5.40
CA LEU A 99 -8.04 8.66 6.49
C LEU A 99 -8.35 9.79 7.50
N LYS A 100 -9.35 10.64 7.24
CA LYS A 100 -9.80 11.69 8.17
C LYS A 100 -10.89 11.25 9.13
N LYS A 101 -11.50 10.08 8.90
CA LYS A 101 -12.53 9.49 9.75
C LYS A 101 -11.90 8.34 10.52
N GLU A 102 -11.82 8.49 11.85
CA GLU A 102 -11.17 7.52 12.74
C GLU A 102 -11.82 6.13 12.64
N ASP A 103 -13.15 6.05 12.63
CA ASP A 103 -13.91 4.82 12.47
C ASP A 103 -13.49 4.06 11.18
N LYS A 104 -13.32 4.77 10.06
CA LYS A 104 -12.91 4.17 8.79
C LYS A 104 -11.45 3.72 8.79
N VAL A 105 -10.59 4.48 9.49
CA VAL A 105 -9.18 4.09 9.67
C VAL A 105 -9.09 2.80 10.49
N LEU A 106 -9.79 2.70 11.60
CA LEU A 106 -9.77 1.51 12.45
C LEU A 106 -10.40 0.30 11.77
N LEU A 107 -11.48 0.48 11.02
CA LEU A 107 -12.08 -0.56 10.20
C LEU A 107 -11.11 -1.08 9.13
N ALA A 108 -10.39 -0.19 8.45
CA ALA A 108 -9.37 -0.59 7.48
C ALA A 108 -8.20 -1.35 8.13
N VAL A 109 -7.80 -0.99 9.36
CA VAL A 109 -6.76 -1.71 10.10
C VAL A 109 -7.21 -3.10 10.51
N LYS A 110 -8.45 -3.23 10.97
CA LYS A 110 -9.06 -4.52 11.31
C LYS A 110 -9.12 -5.43 10.08
N ASN A 111 -9.55 -4.88 8.95
CA ASN A 111 -9.55 -5.58 7.68
C ASN A 111 -8.13 -6.02 7.23
N LEU A 112 -7.11 -5.17 7.42
CA LEU A 112 -5.72 -5.53 7.13
C LEU A 112 -5.26 -6.71 7.98
N ALA A 113 -5.56 -6.68 9.27
CA ALA A 113 -5.19 -7.76 10.20
C ALA A 113 -5.84 -9.09 9.80
N LYS A 114 -7.14 -9.10 9.45
CA LYS A 114 -7.85 -10.26 8.92
C LYS A 114 -7.21 -10.78 7.63
N LEU A 115 -6.91 -9.88 6.69
CA LEU A 115 -6.27 -10.21 5.43
C LEU A 115 -4.89 -10.84 5.65
N HIS A 116 -4.07 -10.28 6.56
CA HIS A 116 -2.77 -10.82 6.90
C HIS A 116 -2.85 -12.23 7.51
N SER A 117 -3.81 -12.49 8.41
CA SER A 117 -4.02 -13.83 8.95
C SER A 117 -4.32 -14.88 7.86
N ILE A 118 -5.00 -14.48 6.79
CA ILE A 118 -5.23 -15.36 5.62
C ILE A 118 -3.95 -15.51 4.80
N MET A 119 -3.15 -14.44 4.70
CA MET A 119 -1.95 -14.38 3.85
C MET A 119 -0.66 -14.88 4.56
N ASP A 120 -0.77 -15.44 5.76
CA ASP A 120 0.37 -15.98 6.53
C ASP A 120 0.99 -17.24 5.93
N HIS A 121 0.18 -18.07 5.26
CA HIS A 121 0.59 -19.39 4.77
C HIS A 121 0.17 -19.64 3.33
N MET A 122 0.54 -18.73 2.44
CA MET A 122 0.23 -18.85 1.02
C MET A 122 1.04 -19.95 0.36
N GLN A 123 0.38 -20.71 -0.53
CA GLN A 123 1.04 -21.74 -1.33
C GLN A 123 1.83 -21.07 -2.46
N LEU A 124 3.14 -21.02 -2.33
CA LEU A 124 4.06 -20.34 -3.24
C LEU A 124 5.13 -21.30 -3.74
N THR A 125 5.47 -21.21 -5.02
CA THR A 125 6.64 -21.91 -5.55
C THR A 125 7.94 -21.24 -5.09
N PRO A 126 9.08 -21.96 -5.07
CA PRO A 126 10.37 -21.36 -4.76
C PRO A 126 10.72 -20.18 -5.66
N GLU A 127 10.35 -20.25 -6.95
CA GLU A 127 10.55 -19.19 -7.93
C GLU A 127 9.73 -17.95 -7.60
N GLN A 128 8.48 -18.12 -7.15
CA GLN A 128 7.62 -17.01 -6.71
C GLN A 128 8.19 -16.34 -5.45
N LYS A 129 8.59 -17.15 -4.45
CA LYS A 129 9.21 -16.62 -3.22
C LYS A 129 10.46 -15.79 -3.52
N GLN A 130 11.28 -16.21 -4.48
CA GLN A 130 12.48 -15.48 -4.87
C GLN A 130 12.18 -14.24 -5.72
N SER A 131 11.30 -14.38 -6.73
CA SER A 131 11.02 -13.30 -7.71
C SER A 131 10.23 -12.14 -7.11
N TYR A 132 9.42 -12.42 -6.10
CA TYR A 132 8.54 -11.45 -5.43
C TYR A 132 8.93 -11.19 -3.97
N ALA A 133 10.16 -11.54 -3.56
CA ALA A 133 10.67 -11.22 -2.24
C ALA A 133 10.76 -9.72 -2.01
N GLN A 134 10.45 -9.28 -0.80
CA GLN A 134 10.64 -7.89 -0.38
C GLN A 134 12.09 -7.45 -0.49
N ASP A 135 12.30 -6.20 -0.86
CA ASP A 135 13.61 -5.57 -0.86
C ASP A 135 14.22 -5.57 0.55
N ASN A 136 15.54 -5.81 0.63
CA ASN A 136 16.25 -5.70 1.89
C ASN A 136 16.18 -4.27 2.45
N MET A 137 15.50 -4.12 3.58
CA MET A 137 15.24 -2.81 4.18
C MET A 137 16.52 -2.13 4.69
N MET A 138 17.48 -2.88 5.23
CA MET A 138 18.78 -2.33 5.66
C MET A 138 19.48 -1.63 4.50
N THR A 139 19.64 -2.35 3.40
CA THR A 139 20.27 -1.81 2.17
C THR A 139 19.52 -0.59 1.65
N THR A 140 18.18 -0.64 1.69
CA THR A 140 17.31 0.44 1.23
C THR A 140 17.48 1.70 2.09
N LEU A 141 17.43 1.60 3.41
CA LEU A 141 17.58 2.75 4.31
C LEU A 141 19.00 3.33 4.24
N GLU A 142 20.04 2.52 4.18
CA GLU A 142 21.43 2.98 4.02
C GLU A 142 21.63 3.73 2.69
N LYS A 143 21.10 3.20 1.58
CA LYS A 143 21.15 3.87 0.27
C LYS A 143 20.49 5.24 0.32
N ARG A 144 19.26 5.33 0.83
CA ARG A 144 18.50 6.58 0.95
C ARG A 144 19.18 7.58 1.87
N THR A 145 19.78 7.13 2.95
CA THR A 145 20.55 8.00 3.89
C THR A 145 21.81 8.55 3.23
N ARG A 146 22.52 7.76 2.42
CA ARG A 146 23.64 8.26 1.61
C ARG A 146 23.18 9.31 0.58
N GLU A 147 22.01 9.14 -0.02
CA GLU A 147 21.42 10.12 -0.95
C GLU A 147 21.12 11.44 -0.22
N LEU A 148 20.50 11.40 0.96
CA LEU A 148 20.27 12.60 1.80
C LEU A 148 21.57 13.33 2.13
N LYS A 149 22.63 12.60 2.47
CA LYS A 149 23.96 13.16 2.75
C LYS A 149 24.54 13.86 1.51
N ARG A 150 24.45 13.24 0.35
CA ARG A 150 24.93 13.82 -0.93
C ARG A 150 24.19 15.12 -1.25
N VAL A 151 22.86 15.12 -1.13
CA VAL A 151 22.04 16.31 -1.38
C VAL A 151 22.40 17.41 -0.43
N LYS A 152 22.57 17.13 0.87
CA LYS A 152 23.01 18.12 1.88
C LYS A 152 24.35 18.74 1.52
N SER A 153 25.35 17.96 1.13
CA SER A 153 26.67 18.45 0.70
C SER A 153 26.56 19.31 -0.55
N TYR A 154 25.85 18.84 -1.57
CA TYR A 154 25.61 19.57 -2.80
C TYR A 154 24.98 20.96 -2.55
N ILE A 155 23.94 21.05 -1.72
CA ILE A 155 23.28 22.32 -1.40
C ILE A 155 24.25 23.26 -0.66
N ARG A 156 25.08 22.75 0.27
CA ARG A 156 26.05 23.59 1.02
C ARG A 156 27.06 24.28 0.12
N GLU A 157 27.51 23.59 -0.92
CA GLU A 157 28.54 24.10 -1.85
C GLU A 157 27.96 25.11 -2.86
N ARG A 158 26.66 25.18 -3.06
CA ARG A 158 26.04 26.14 -3.98
C ARG A 158 26.16 27.57 -3.47
N LYS A 159 26.62 28.48 -4.35
CA LYS A 159 26.71 29.93 -4.04
C LYS A 159 25.32 30.57 -3.89
N GLN A 160 24.39 30.23 -4.85
CA GLN A 160 23.01 30.69 -4.80
C GLN A 160 22.10 29.52 -4.47
N LYS A 161 21.22 29.70 -3.50
CA LYS A 161 20.31 28.68 -3.02
C LYS A 161 18.87 29.10 -3.30
N SER A 162 18.08 28.17 -3.78
CA SER A 162 16.63 28.35 -3.91
C SER A 162 15.94 28.38 -2.54
N GLU A 163 14.70 28.85 -2.47
CA GLU A 163 13.87 28.82 -1.26
C GLU A 163 13.79 27.40 -0.67
N PHE A 164 13.60 26.40 -1.53
CA PHE A 164 13.60 24.99 -1.13
C PHE A 164 14.91 24.60 -0.43
N GLU A 165 16.05 24.98 -0.99
CA GLU A 165 17.36 24.62 -0.47
C GLU A 165 17.68 25.32 0.85
N VAL A 166 17.25 26.58 1.00
CA VAL A 166 17.37 27.32 2.27
C VAL A 166 16.56 26.62 3.37
N TYR A 167 15.28 26.31 3.09
CA TYR A 167 14.44 25.63 4.05
C TYR A 167 14.92 24.19 4.33
N TYR A 168 15.36 23.47 3.28
CA TYR A 168 15.96 22.14 3.43
C TYR A 168 17.11 22.16 4.45
N LEU A 169 18.05 23.09 4.33
CA LEU A 169 19.19 23.18 5.24
C LEU A 169 18.80 23.48 6.68
N SER A 170 17.70 24.20 6.90
CA SER A 170 17.23 24.52 8.26
C SER A 170 16.67 23.30 8.99
N VAL A 171 16.15 22.30 8.28
CA VAL A 171 15.50 21.12 8.88
C VAL A 171 16.26 19.80 8.69
N CYS A 172 17.16 19.71 7.71
CA CYS A 172 17.76 18.46 7.28
C CYS A 172 18.58 17.74 8.36
N GLU A 173 19.15 18.49 9.34
CA GLU A 173 19.97 17.88 10.39
C GLU A 173 19.18 16.95 11.29
N ASN A 174 17.97 17.34 11.68
CA ASN A 174 17.10 16.52 12.52
C ASN A 174 16.67 15.25 11.78
N PHE A 175 16.21 15.39 10.54
CA PHE A 175 15.83 14.23 9.73
C PHE A 175 17.01 13.29 9.44
N TYR A 176 18.21 13.83 9.25
CA TYR A 176 19.39 13.01 9.05
C TYR A 176 19.80 12.23 10.32
N LYS A 177 19.66 12.84 11.51
CA LYS A 177 19.86 12.16 12.79
C LYS A 177 18.85 11.03 12.99
N ASP A 178 17.57 11.27 12.68
CA ASP A 178 16.53 10.23 12.73
C ASP A 178 16.84 9.07 11.78
N ALA A 179 17.32 9.36 10.57
CA ALA A 179 17.72 8.33 9.61
C ALA A 179 18.87 7.46 10.12
N LEU A 180 19.90 8.08 10.71
CA LEU A 180 21.03 7.34 11.31
C LEU A 180 20.58 6.50 12.50
N ARG A 181 19.74 7.07 13.38
CA ARG A 181 19.23 6.37 14.55
C ARG A 181 18.36 5.17 14.16
N ALA A 182 17.52 5.33 13.14
CA ALA A 182 16.71 4.21 12.60
C ALA A 182 17.61 3.06 12.10
N ILE A 183 18.70 3.36 11.39
CA ILE A 183 19.66 2.35 10.91
C ILE A 183 20.38 1.67 12.08
N GLU A 184 20.78 2.41 13.11
CA GLU A 184 21.41 1.84 14.32
C GLU A 184 20.48 0.81 14.98
N ILE A 185 19.22 1.20 15.24
CA ILE A 185 18.24 0.30 15.87
C ILE A 185 17.93 -0.89 14.96
N LEU A 186 17.85 -0.70 13.63
CA LEU A 186 17.61 -1.82 12.70
C LEU A 186 18.72 -2.89 12.77
N ARG A 187 19.97 -2.48 13.04
CA ARG A 187 21.08 -3.43 13.23
C ARG A 187 20.97 -4.28 14.49
N GLU A 188 20.23 -3.81 15.50
CA GLU A 188 19.96 -4.55 16.74
C GLU A 188 18.81 -5.56 16.59
N ILE A 189 18.02 -5.47 15.51
CA ILE A 189 16.91 -6.37 15.22
C ILE A 189 17.41 -7.53 14.35
N PRO A 190 17.01 -8.76 14.60
CA PRO A 190 17.35 -9.93 13.76
C PRO A 190 16.51 -9.89 12.45
N TYR A 191 16.58 -8.77 11.71
CA TYR A 191 15.73 -8.49 10.56
C TYR A 191 15.83 -9.56 9.47
N GLN A 192 17.06 -10.04 9.20
CA GLN A 192 17.27 -11.06 8.17
C GLN A 192 16.63 -12.40 8.56
N GLU A 193 16.64 -12.76 9.83
CA GLU A 193 16.00 -13.97 10.35
C GLU A 193 14.48 -13.85 10.25
N LEU A 194 13.91 -12.69 10.64
CA LEU A 194 12.47 -12.42 10.49
C LEU A 194 12.03 -12.52 9.03
N LEU A 195 12.79 -11.94 8.11
CA LEU A 195 12.47 -12.01 6.68
C LEU A 195 12.56 -13.45 6.15
N THR A 196 13.58 -14.20 6.55
CA THR A 196 13.73 -15.60 6.15
C THR A 196 12.56 -16.43 6.68
N GLN A 197 12.18 -16.28 7.94
CA GLN A 197 11.02 -16.97 8.53
C GLN A 197 9.73 -16.64 7.78
N ALA A 198 9.49 -15.36 7.46
CA ALA A 198 8.32 -14.96 6.70
C ALA A 198 8.26 -15.61 5.30
N LEU A 199 9.39 -15.67 4.61
CA LEU A 199 9.50 -16.33 3.30
C LEU A 199 9.28 -17.85 3.41
N ASP A 200 9.84 -18.50 4.42
CA ASP A 200 9.70 -19.95 4.65
C ASP A 200 8.24 -20.29 4.95
N GLN A 201 7.56 -19.50 5.77
CA GLN A 201 6.14 -19.65 6.09
C GLN A 201 5.22 -19.38 4.90
N GLY A 202 5.68 -18.65 3.90
CA GLY A 202 4.86 -18.23 2.76
C GLY A 202 4.02 -16.99 3.06
N MET A 203 4.51 -16.11 3.94
CA MET A 203 3.86 -14.83 4.20
C MET A 203 3.87 -13.94 2.97
N VAL A 204 2.73 -13.35 2.68
CA VAL A 204 2.55 -12.39 1.58
C VAL A 204 2.01 -11.08 2.13
N CYS A 205 2.50 -9.98 1.56
CA CYS A 205 2.01 -8.64 1.76
C CYS A 205 1.16 -8.21 0.59
N HIS A 206 0.19 -7.34 0.82
CA HIS A 206 -0.53 -6.64 -0.23
C HIS A 206 0.41 -5.73 -1.05
N GLY A 207 1.46 -5.18 -0.43
CA GLY A 207 2.49 -4.31 -1.03
C GLY A 207 2.01 -2.90 -1.39
N SER A 208 0.70 -2.67 -1.37
CA SER A 208 0.06 -1.39 -1.72
C SER A 208 -1.21 -1.13 -0.90
N TYR A 209 -1.26 -1.56 0.36
CA TYR A 209 -2.42 -1.34 1.24
C TYR A 209 -2.54 0.14 1.59
N THR A 210 -3.24 0.87 0.75
CA THR A 210 -3.46 2.31 0.87
C THR A 210 -4.95 2.63 0.80
N TYR A 211 -5.33 3.78 1.30
CA TYR A 211 -6.73 4.21 1.33
C TYR A 211 -7.43 4.24 -0.05
N HIS A 212 -6.66 4.31 -1.15
CA HIS A 212 -7.20 4.21 -2.52
C HIS A 212 -7.55 2.78 -2.93
N ASN A 213 -6.97 1.78 -2.28
CA ASN A 213 -7.17 0.36 -2.56
C ASN A 213 -8.08 -0.31 -1.52
N ILE A 214 -8.71 0.50 -0.66
CA ILE A 214 -9.64 0.05 0.38
C ILE A 214 -10.96 0.77 0.14
N PHE A 215 -12.01 0.01 -0.11
CA PHE A 215 -13.35 0.54 -0.35
C PHE A 215 -14.25 0.22 0.84
N ILE A 216 -14.95 1.24 1.34
CA ILE A 216 -16.02 1.08 2.32
C ILE A 216 -17.30 0.91 1.51
N LEU A 217 -17.90 -0.26 1.61
CA LEU A 217 -19.07 -0.66 0.81
C LEU A 217 -20.35 -0.09 1.41
N ASN A 218 -21.28 0.26 0.53
CA ASN A 218 -22.62 0.71 0.93
C ASN A 218 -23.52 -0.46 1.37
N GLN A 219 -23.23 -1.66 0.86
CA GLN A 219 -23.89 -2.92 1.17
C GLN A 219 -22.86 -4.03 1.16
N PRO A 220 -23.04 -5.13 1.91
CA PRO A 220 -22.16 -6.30 1.83
C PRO A 220 -22.11 -6.83 0.39
N ALA A 221 -20.95 -7.24 -0.09
CA ALA A 221 -20.78 -7.70 -1.48
C ALA A 221 -21.64 -8.94 -1.82
N ASN A 222 -21.97 -9.76 -0.81
CA ASN A 222 -22.78 -10.98 -0.95
C ASN A 222 -24.18 -10.83 -0.35
N ASP A 223 -25.09 -10.23 -1.11
CA ASP A 223 -26.52 -10.08 -0.75
C ASP A 223 -27.26 -11.43 -0.55
N ILE A 224 -26.73 -12.53 -1.12
CA ILE A 224 -27.38 -13.85 -1.10
C ILE A 224 -27.12 -14.59 0.22
N LEU A 225 -26.00 -14.35 0.90
CA LEU A 225 -25.65 -14.98 2.20
C LEU A 225 -26.18 -14.21 3.41
N CYS A 226 -26.58 -12.95 3.25
CA CYS A 226 -26.98 -12.05 4.32
C CYS A 226 -28.28 -12.45 5.06
N LYS A 227 -29.00 -13.47 4.62
CA LYS A 227 -30.26 -13.90 5.28
C LYS A 227 -30.07 -14.87 6.45
N ALA A 228 -28.87 -15.39 6.70
CA ALA A 228 -28.63 -16.42 7.70
C ALA A 228 -27.36 -16.26 8.56
N ALA A 229 -26.41 -15.36 8.23
CA ALA A 229 -25.18 -15.13 8.97
C ALA A 229 -25.18 -13.78 9.69
N GLN A 230 -24.51 -13.68 10.82
CA GLN A 230 -24.24 -12.40 11.48
C GLN A 230 -23.29 -11.60 10.60
N ILE A 231 -23.79 -10.51 9.99
CA ILE A 231 -22.99 -9.59 9.18
C ILE A 231 -22.02 -8.87 10.12
N SER A 232 -20.72 -8.97 9.86
CA SER A 232 -19.70 -8.21 10.58
C SER A 232 -19.41 -6.86 9.89
N GLU A 233 -18.84 -5.90 10.64
CA GLU A 233 -18.44 -4.62 10.04
C GLU A 233 -17.41 -4.78 8.93
N GLU A 234 -16.60 -5.84 8.97
CA GLU A 234 -15.57 -6.14 7.98
C GLU A 234 -16.15 -6.57 6.62
N ASP A 235 -17.36 -7.11 6.60
CA ASP A 235 -18.06 -7.48 5.37
C ASP A 235 -18.40 -6.26 4.50
N PHE A 236 -18.23 -5.05 5.07
CA PHE A 236 -18.36 -3.78 4.36
C PHE A 236 -17.03 -3.20 3.88
N VAL A 237 -15.95 -3.96 3.88
CA VAL A 237 -14.64 -3.52 3.37
C VAL A 237 -14.20 -4.39 2.22
N ALA A 238 -13.88 -3.77 1.08
CA ALA A 238 -13.24 -4.45 -0.03
C ALA A 238 -11.78 -3.99 -0.18
N THR A 239 -10.91 -4.94 -0.52
CA THR A 239 -9.49 -4.69 -0.79
C THR A 239 -9.20 -4.96 -2.25
N THR A 240 -8.55 -4.00 -2.92
CA THR A 240 -8.31 -4.05 -4.37
C THR A 240 -6.84 -3.84 -4.70
N ASN A 241 -6.44 -4.22 -5.92
CA ASN A 241 -5.15 -3.86 -6.51
C ASN A 241 -3.93 -4.50 -5.83
N PHE A 242 -3.83 -5.82 -5.93
CA PHE A 242 -2.70 -6.63 -5.43
C PHE A 242 -1.51 -6.69 -6.40
N GLU A 243 -1.43 -5.79 -7.40
CA GLU A 243 -0.35 -5.77 -8.39
C GLU A 243 1.05 -5.65 -7.77
N LYS A 244 1.14 -5.14 -6.52
CA LYS A 244 2.39 -5.01 -5.77
C LYS A 244 2.53 -6.03 -4.64
N ALA A 245 1.71 -7.08 -4.64
CA ALA A 245 1.85 -8.14 -3.64
C ALA A 245 3.28 -8.70 -3.66
N GLU A 246 3.86 -8.90 -2.50
CA GLU A 246 5.24 -9.35 -2.34
C GLU A 246 5.36 -10.34 -1.18
N CYS A 247 6.36 -11.23 -1.25
CA CYS A 247 6.62 -12.21 -0.21
C CYS A 247 7.52 -11.60 0.86
N GLY A 248 7.13 -11.65 2.14
CA GLY A 248 7.92 -11.12 3.24
C GLY A 248 7.11 -10.63 4.42
N LEU A 249 7.66 -9.67 5.14
CA LEU A 249 7.12 -9.18 6.42
C LEU A 249 5.87 -8.32 6.23
N GLN A 250 4.73 -8.81 6.68
CA GLN A 250 3.42 -8.15 6.57
C GLN A 250 3.34 -6.82 7.34
N ILE A 251 4.20 -6.61 8.32
CA ILE A 251 4.34 -5.34 9.03
C ILE A 251 4.61 -4.14 8.09
N MET A 252 5.11 -4.39 6.88
CA MET A 252 5.34 -3.36 5.87
C MET A 252 4.03 -2.72 5.39
N ASP A 253 2.97 -3.50 5.21
CA ASP A 253 1.66 -2.96 4.86
C ASP A 253 1.08 -2.10 5.98
N LEU A 254 1.20 -2.56 7.24
CA LEU A 254 0.80 -1.76 8.40
C LEU A 254 1.60 -0.46 8.47
N TYR A 255 2.91 -0.51 8.24
CA TYR A 255 3.76 0.68 8.19
C TYR A 255 3.29 1.67 7.11
N TYR A 256 3.03 1.21 5.90
CA TYR A 256 2.58 2.09 4.82
C TYR A 256 1.24 2.73 5.14
N PHE A 257 0.32 1.98 5.72
CA PHE A 257 -1.00 2.49 6.09
C PHE A 257 -0.93 3.47 7.27
N ILE A 258 -0.34 3.08 8.41
CA ILE A 258 -0.24 3.93 9.60
C ILE A 258 0.52 5.24 9.30
N ARG A 259 1.64 5.16 8.58
CA ARG A 259 2.38 6.36 8.20
C ARG A 259 1.50 7.34 7.41
N LYS A 260 0.70 6.85 6.47
CA LYS A 260 -0.21 7.70 5.68
C LYS A 260 -1.33 8.29 6.53
N ALA A 261 -1.93 7.50 7.41
CA ALA A 261 -2.94 7.96 8.35
C ALA A 261 -2.37 9.05 9.27
N MET A 262 -1.19 8.84 9.84
CA MET A 262 -0.53 9.79 10.73
C MET A 262 -0.11 11.08 10.02
N GLU A 263 0.47 11.01 8.80
CA GLU A 263 0.78 12.19 7.98
C GLU A 263 -0.46 13.03 7.66
N LYS A 264 -1.64 12.42 7.53
CA LYS A 264 -2.92 13.11 7.27
C LYS A 264 -3.59 13.69 8.51
N ASN A 265 -3.24 13.19 9.69
CA ASN A 265 -3.81 13.56 10.98
C ASN A 265 -2.76 14.19 11.92
N ASP A 266 -1.76 14.86 11.36
CA ASP A 266 -0.74 15.62 12.06
C ASP A 266 -0.09 14.85 13.23
N TRP A 267 0.12 13.54 13.02
CA TRP A 267 0.68 12.61 14.00
C TRP A 267 -0.09 12.59 15.32
N ASN A 268 -1.43 12.57 15.23
CA ASN A 268 -2.29 12.45 16.40
C ASN A 268 -1.94 11.19 17.21
N LEU A 269 -1.54 11.40 18.45
CA LEU A 269 -1.05 10.33 19.34
C LEU A 269 -2.11 9.25 19.59
N GLU A 270 -3.32 9.64 19.92
CA GLU A 270 -4.39 8.70 20.27
C GLU A 270 -4.77 7.82 19.07
N LEU A 271 -4.92 8.44 17.90
CA LEU A 271 -5.19 7.70 16.66
C LEU A 271 -4.08 6.69 16.36
N GLY A 272 -2.82 7.10 16.49
CA GLY A 272 -1.68 6.22 16.23
C GLY A 272 -1.65 5.00 17.15
N LEU A 273 -1.88 5.19 18.45
CA LEU A 273 -1.95 4.09 19.41
C LEU A 273 -3.13 3.16 19.13
N LYS A 274 -4.33 3.70 18.87
CA LYS A 274 -5.50 2.90 18.49
C LYS A 274 -5.26 2.04 17.25
N ILE A 275 -4.56 2.55 16.23
CA ILE A 275 -4.21 1.77 15.03
C ILE A 275 -3.34 0.56 15.40
N VAL A 276 -2.29 0.79 16.21
CA VAL A 276 -1.39 -0.29 16.62
C VAL A 276 -2.10 -1.31 17.49
N ASP A 277 -2.87 -0.86 18.47
CA ASP A 277 -3.65 -1.73 19.37
C ASP A 277 -4.69 -2.55 18.60
N GLN A 278 -5.41 -1.94 17.65
CA GLN A 278 -6.38 -2.63 16.81
C GLN A 278 -5.73 -3.76 16.02
N TYR A 279 -4.60 -3.49 15.37
CA TYR A 279 -3.89 -4.51 14.60
C TYR A 279 -3.32 -5.62 15.50
N LYS A 280 -2.69 -5.24 16.64
CA LYS A 280 -2.11 -6.18 17.61
C LYS A 280 -3.16 -7.13 18.19
N ASN A 281 -4.37 -6.63 18.47
CA ASN A 281 -5.46 -7.42 19.04
C ASN A 281 -6.04 -8.44 18.04
N GLU A 282 -6.03 -8.14 16.75
CA GLU A 282 -6.63 -8.99 15.71
C GLU A 282 -5.64 -10.01 15.13
N HIS A 283 -4.41 -9.61 14.87
CA HIS A 283 -3.39 -10.45 14.20
C HIS A 283 -2.23 -10.82 15.13
N GLY A 284 -1.98 -9.99 16.14
CA GLY A 284 -0.78 -10.09 16.95
C GLY A 284 0.39 -9.30 16.35
N LEU A 285 1.35 -8.97 17.19
CA LEU A 285 2.64 -8.39 16.82
C LEU A 285 3.69 -8.84 17.83
N SER A 286 4.76 -9.43 17.35
CA SER A 286 5.91 -9.75 18.18
C SER A 286 6.66 -8.48 18.60
N GLN A 287 7.44 -8.54 19.66
CA GLN A 287 8.29 -7.42 20.10
C GLN A 287 9.32 -7.02 19.03
N GLN A 288 9.76 -7.96 18.21
CA GLN A 288 10.71 -7.67 17.11
C GLN A 288 10.02 -6.92 15.97
N GLU A 289 8.79 -7.28 15.62
CA GLU A 289 8.00 -6.55 14.63
C GLU A 289 7.61 -5.15 15.11
N LEU A 290 7.28 -4.99 16.39
CA LEU A 290 7.04 -3.66 16.98
C LEU A 290 8.29 -2.78 16.91
N LYS A 291 9.46 -3.32 17.24
CA LYS A 291 10.73 -2.61 17.08
C LYS A 291 11.01 -2.26 15.62
N PHE A 292 10.71 -3.18 14.71
CA PHE A 292 10.89 -2.93 13.28
C PHE A 292 9.91 -1.86 12.77
N LEU A 293 8.64 -1.90 13.19
CA LEU A 293 7.67 -0.84 12.88
C LEU A 293 8.13 0.53 13.42
N TYR A 294 8.66 0.56 14.63
CA TYR A 294 9.25 1.78 15.19
C TYR A 294 10.38 2.33 14.32
N VAL A 295 11.30 1.49 13.87
CA VAL A 295 12.40 1.88 12.96
C VAL A 295 11.87 2.49 11.68
N LEU A 296 10.89 1.84 11.06
CA LEU A 296 10.27 2.30 9.82
C LEU A 296 9.56 3.65 10.00
N LEU A 297 8.86 3.83 11.13
CA LEU A 297 8.18 5.08 11.46
C LEU A 297 9.18 6.20 11.87
N LEU A 298 10.28 5.86 12.53
CA LEU A 298 11.35 6.82 12.87
C LEU A 298 12.03 7.33 11.61
N TYR A 299 12.30 6.44 10.64
CA TYR A 299 12.98 6.81 9.40
C TYR A 299 12.22 7.94 8.67
N PRO A 300 12.90 8.99 8.19
CA PRO A 300 12.27 10.16 7.58
C PRO A 300 11.92 9.94 6.10
N GLU A 301 11.14 8.91 5.80
CA GLU A 301 10.76 8.48 4.45
C GLU A 301 10.16 9.61 3.61
N LYS A 302 9.29 10.43 4.22
CA LYS A 302 8.64 11.54 3.50
C LYS A 302 9.63 12.64 3.13
N PHE A 303 10.56 12.94 4.03
CA PHE A 303 11.64 13.91 3.78
C PHE A 303 12.51 13.43 2.62
N TRP A 304 12.93 12.15 2.65
CA TRP A 304 13.68 11.56 1.55
C TRP A 304 12.89 11.60 0.22
N LYS A 305 11.63 11.23 0.21
CA LYS A 305 10.78 11.27 -1.01
C LYS A 305 10.67 12.66 -1.61
N ILE A 306 10.47 13.70 -0.79
CA ILE A 306 10.40 15.09 -1.26
C ILE A 306 11.75 15.52 -1.83
N THR A 307 12.84 15.20 -1.14
CA THR A 307 14.21 15.52 -1.56
C THR A 307 14.55 14.83 -2.89
N ASN A 308 14.30 13.53 -2.97
CA ASN A 308 14.57 12.72 -4.16
C ASN A 308 13.74 13.21 -5.35
N TYR A 309 12.46 13.52 -5.14
CA TYR A 309 11.60 14.08 -6.17
C TYR A 309 12.12 15.41 -6.70
N TYR A 310 12.56 16.31 -5.81
CA TYR A 310 13.05 17.63 -6.18
C TYR A 310 14.32 17.56 -7.06
N TYR A 311 15.25 16.67 -6.74
CA TYR A 311 16.54 16.58 -7.44
C TYR A 311 16.57 15.61 -8.62
N ASN A 312 15.77 14.55 -8.60
CA ASN A 312 15.83 13.48 -9.60
C ASN A 312 14.67 13.50 -10.60
N ASN A 313 13.67 14.37 -10.42
CA ASN A 313 12.57 14.45 -11.35
C ASN A 313 12.83 15.53 -12.40
N LYS A 314 12.85 15.13 -13.68
CA LYS A 314 13.03 16.04 -14.84
C LYS A 314 11.93 17.13 -14.96
N LYS A 315 10.82 17.00 -14.24
CA LYS A 315 9.67 17.93 -14.23
C LYS A 315 9.62 18.81 -12.97
N SER A 316 10.76 19.25 -12.43
CA SER A 316 10.84 20.07 -11.20
C SER A 316 10.35 21.52 -11.37
N TRP A 317 9.24 21.73 -12.07
CA TRP A 317 8.70 23.07 -12.45
C TRP A 317 7.83 23.74 -11.39
N ILE A 318 7.67 23.16 -10.19
CA ILE A 318 6.89 23.80 -9.11
C ILE A 318 7.69 23.79 -7.80
N PRO A 319 8.67 24.68 -7.66
CA PRO A 319 9.48 24.79 -6.43
C PRO A 319 8.62 25.04 -5.19
N GLN A 320 7.62 25.93 -5.27
CA GLN A 320 6.74 26.30 -4.15
C GLN A 320 5.99 25.10 -3.55
N LYS A 321 5.44 24.20 -4.40
CA LYS A 321 4.74 23.01 -3.91
C LYS A 321 5.64 22.08 -3.09
N ASN A 322 6.91 22.00 -3.45
CA ASN A 322 7.88 21.19 -2.71
C ASN A 322 8.34 21.87 -1.41
N VAL A 323 8.45 23.20 -1.40
CA VAL A 323 8.68 23.99 -0.17
C VAL A 323 7.53 23.76 0.81
N GLN A 324 6.29 23.92 0.38
CA GLN A 324 5.10 23.67 1.21
C GLN A 324 5.08 22.25 1.80
N LYS A 325 5.43 21.23 0.99
CA LYS A 325 5.54 19.85 1.49
C LYS A 325 6.61 19.69 2.58
N LEU A 326 7.77 20.35 2.42
CA LEU A 326 8.81 20.35 3.46
C LEU A 326 8.36 21.06 4.73
N GLN A 327 7.65 22.20 4.61
CA GLN A 327 7.10 22.94 5.74
C GLN A 327 6.09 22.09 6.52
N ILE A 328 5.19 21.40 5.81
CA ILE A 328 4.21 20.50 6.45
C ILE A 328 4.91 19.45 7.31
N ILE A 329 5.91 18.75 6.76
CA ILE A 329 6.62 17.71 7.55
C ILE A 329 7.48 18.32 8.65
N GLY A 330 8.02 19.52 8.47
CA GLY A 330 8.72 20.26 9.51
C GLY A 330 7.83 20.57 10.71
N ASN A 331 6.58 20.99 10.45
CA ASN A 331 5.58 21.27 11.49
C ASN A 331 5.10 20.00 12.20
N GLN A 332 5.22 18.83 11.59
CA GLN A 332 4.79 17.54 12.14
C GLN A 332 5.84 16.86 13.03
N VAL A 333 7.07 17.38 13.11
CA VAL A 333 8.20 16.75 13.83
C VAL A 333 7.86 16.50 15.31
N GLU A 334 7.30 17.48 16.01
CA GLU A 334 6.98 17.34 17.44
C GLU A 334 5.86 16.32 17.71
N GLY A 335 4.82 16.31 16.87
CA GLY A 335 3.74 15.32 16.98
C GLY A 335 4.28 13.90 16.74
N LYS A 336 5.10 13.72 15.70
CA LYS A 336 5.77 12.44 15.40
C LYS A 336 6.65 11.98 16.55
N LYS A 337 7.44 12.86 17.13
CA LYS A 337 8.32 12.55 18.25
C LYS A 337 7.53 12.08 19.47
N LYS A 338 6.48 12.80 19.87
CA LYS A 338 5.59 12.40 20.98
C LYS A 338 4.96 11.04 20.77
N PHE A 339 4.50 10.77 19.54
CA PHE A 339 3.95 9.46 19.18
C PHE A 339 5.01 8.36 19.33
N LEU A 340 6.21 8.55 18.77
CA LEU A 340 7.28 7.56 18.82
C LEU A 340 7.80 7.30 20.24
N GLU A 341 7.87 8.32 21.10
CA GLU A 341 8.22 8.16 22.51
C GLU A 341 7.19 7.30 23.26
N ARG A 342 5.91 7.49 22.97
CA ARG A 342 4.84 6.71 23.60
C ARG A 342 4.73 5.31 23.01
N PHE A 343 4.95 5.18 21.70
CA PHE A 343 4.92 3.89 21.00
C PHE A 343 5.88 2.85 21.61
N LEU A 344 7.08 3.26 22.04
CA LEU A 344 8.04 2.35 22.71
C LEU A 344 7.62 1.90 24.12
N GLN A 345 6.53 2.46 24.67
CA GLN A 345 6.00 2.11 25.98
C GLN A 345 4.75 1.22 25.86
N VAL A 346 4.36 0.87 24.64
CA VAL A 346 3.26 -0.07 24.39
C VAL A 346 3.83 -1.49 24.54
N ASP A 347 3.66 -2.08 25.72
CA ASP A 347 4.01 -3.47 26.03
C ASP A 347 2.98 -4.46 25.51
#